data_c99a5069015c648fbd4469d33d1ad1d7
#
_entry.id   c99a5069015c648fbd4469d33d1ad1d7
#
_cell.length_a   1.000
_cell.length_b   1.000
_cell.length_c   1.000
_cell.angle_alpha   90.00
_cell.angle_beta   90.00
_cell.angle_gamma   90.00
#
_symmetry.space_group_name_H-M   'P 1'
#
loop_
_entity.id
_entity.type
_entity.pdbx_description
1 polymer ?
#
loop_
_entity_poly.entity_id
_entity_poly.type
_entity_poly.pdbx_seq_one_letter_code
_entity_poly.pdbx_strand_id
1 'polypeptide(L)'
;MTDKPVKIRLKHVTKQYDLLKNKTEKITAALLNKKTDSFWALRDVSIEIRDGETVGLIGINGSGKSTISSIISGVIVPTSGEVEINGEASLIAIQVGLKGPLTGIENIRLKLLMHGMTNKEIEAQIPSIIDFADIGDFINQPIKNYSSGMKSRLGFAISVHLDPDILVIDEALSVGDQTFYQKCVDKINEFKARGKTIIFVSHSITQVKNLCDRIVWMHYGRIREDGDKETVSESYINFVNWYNSITKEAKKKYIEDRREEQKIGLGLSEERKKPNQKTISKTNVFIACFIAALTIFFGYLVASGTSFIGLFADGTPQTQITSQADANEKVPIQNA
;
A
#
# COMPACT_ATOMS: atom_id res chain seq x y z
N MET A 1 -11.69 -29.75 -13.59
CA MET A 1 -11.43 -28.57 -12.69
C MET A 1 -12.18 -27.29 -13.09
N THR A 2 -13.20 -27.36 -13.94
CA THR A 2 -13.80 -26.19 -14.60
C THR A 2 -15.01 -25.61 -13.87
N ASP A 3 -15.43 -26.14 -12.74
CA ASP A 3 -16.71 -25.78 -12.11
C ASP A 3 -16.61 -24.96 -10.79
N LYS A 4 -15.41 -24.62 -10.33
CA LYS A 4 -15.24 -23.81 -9.14
C LYS A 4 -15.41 -22.33 -9.46
N PRO A 5 -16.08 -21.53 -8.58
CA PRO A 5 -16.28 -20.11 -8.79
C PRO A 5 -14.95 -19.35 -8.84
N VAL A 6 -14.95 -18.20 -9.52
CA VAL A 6 -13.79 -17.31 -9.56
C VAL A 6 -13.67 -16.62 -8.21
N LYS A 7 -12.51 -16.78 -7.56
CA LYS A 7 -12.18 -16.16 -6.27
C LYS A 7 -11.50 -14.81 -6.46
N ILE A 8 -10.61 -14.72 -7.45
CA ILE A 8 -9.89 -13.50 -7.79
C ILE A 8 -9.97 -13.30 -9.29
N ARG A 9 -10.33 -12.10 -9.72
CA ARG A 9 -10.29 -11.72 -11.14
C ARG A 9 -9.66 -10.35 -11.29
N LEU A 10 -8.62 -10.31 -12.10
CA LEU A 10 -8.01 -9.07 -12.58
C LEU A 10 -8.27 -8.97 -14.08
N LYS A 11 -8.78 -7.82 -14.55
CA LYS A 11 -9.00 -7.56 -15.98
C LYS A 11 -8.30 -6.28 -16.38
N HIS A 12 -7.36 -6.40 -17.31
CA HIS A 12 -6.61 -5.28 -17.88
C HIS A 12 -5.99 -4.36 -16.82
N VAL A 13 -5.52 -4.96 -15.71
CA VAL A 13 -4.98 -4.21 -14.57
C VAL A 13 -3.63 -3.61 -14.93
N THR A 14 -3.51 -2.32 -14.65
CA THR A 14 -2.24 -1.57 -14.77
C THR A 14 -1.87 -0.94 -13.44
N LYS A 15 -0.58 -0.76 -13.20
CA LYS A 15 -0.08 0.04 -12.08
C LYS A 15 1.10 0.87 -12.49
N GLN A 16 0.93 2.17 -12.39
CA GLN A 16 1.96 3.19 -12.66
C GLN A 16 2.45 3.79 -11.35
N TYR A 17 3.74 4.04 -11.26
CA TYR A 17 4.37 4.81 -10.21
C TYR A 17 5.11 6.00 -10.80
N ASP A 18 4.97 7.17 -10.18
CA ASP A 18 5.73 8.36 -10.54
C ASP A 18 7.15 8.27 -9.96
N LEU A 19 8.16 8.51 -10.78
CA LEU A 19 9.58 8.46 -10.39
C LEU A 19 10.07 9.80 -9.79
N LEU A 20 9.19 10.57 -9.14
CA LEU A 20 9.54 11.85 -8.53
C LEU A 20 10.35 11.65 -7.25
N LYS A 21 11.51 12.30 -7.17
CA LYS A 21 12.47 12.14 -6.07
C LYS A 21 12.02 12.82 -4.77
N ASN A 22 11.25 13.92 -4.83
CA ASN A 22 10.89 14.74 -3.67
C ASN A 22 9.44 15.20 -3.68
N LYS A 23 8.86 15.45 -2.47
CA LYS A 23 7.50 16.02 -2.32
C LYS A 23 7.36 17.39 -3.01
N THR A 24 8.40 18.20 -3.01
CA THR A 24 8.44 19.51 -3.70
C THR A 24 8.38 19.36 -5.21
N GLU A 25 9.04 18.36 -5.80
CA GLU A 25 8.95 18.06 -7.25
C GLU A 25 7.53 17.63 -7.65
N LYS A 26 6.80 16.92 -6.76
CA LYS A 26 5.38 16.58 -7.00
C LYS A 26 4.51 17.82 -7.12
N ILE A 27 4.69 18.78 -6.22
CA ILE A 27 3.91 20.03 -6.20
C ILE A 27 4.24 20.88 -7.42
N THR A 28 5.53 21.06 -7.74
CA THR A 28 5.96 21.85 -8.91
C THR A 28 5.58 21.20 -10.23
N ALA A 29 5.68 19.87 -10.36
CA ALA A 29 5.24 19.15 -11.54
C ALA A 29 3.73 19.23 -11.76
N ALA A 30 2.93 19.17 -10.65
CA ALA A 30 1.49 19.35 -10.71
C ALA A 30 1.09 20.78 -11.10
N LEU A 31 1.81 21.80 -10.60
CA LEU A 31 1.56 23.22 -10.92
C LEU A 31 1.98 23.57 -12.36
N LEU A 32 3.09 22.99 -12.85
CA LEU A 32 3.66 23.30 -14.16
C LEU A 32 3.19 22.36 -15.27
N ASN A 33 2.27 21.42 -14.96
CA ASN A 33 1.77 20.39 -15.89
C ASN A 33 2.92 19.64 -16.64
N LYS A 34 4.06 19.43 -15.95
CA LYS A 34 5.24 18.81 -16.51
C LYS A 34 5.04 17.29 -16.54
N LYS A 35 5.21 16.66 -17.72
CA LYS A 35 5.26 15.21 -17.83
C LYS A 35 6.37 14.68 -16.93
N THR A 36 6.01 13.90 -15.91
CA THR A 36 6.97 13.25 -15.03
C THR A 36 7.32 11.88 -15.59
N ASP A 37 8.57 11.48 -15.40
CA ASP A 37 8.97 10.12 -15.72
C ASP A 37 8.16 9.15 -14.85
N SER A 38 7.50 8.22 -15.49
CA SER A 38 6.66 7.23 -14.85
C SER A 38 7.14 5.81 -15.15
N PHE A 39 6.87 4.91 -14.25
CA PHE A 39 7.23 3.51 -14.35
C PHE A 39 5.98 2.64 -14.21
N TRP A 40 5.73 1.80 -15.20
CA TRP A 40 4.62 0.87 -15.21
C TRP A 40 5.04 -0.46 -14.58
N ALA A 41 4.70 -0.65 -13.31
CA ALA A 41 4.97 -1.89 -12.59
C ALA A 41 4.08 -3.05 -13.06
N LEU A 42 2.83 -2.74 -13.48
CA LEU A 42 1.93 -3.68 -14.16
C LEU A 42 1.42 -3.04 -15.46
N ARG A 43 1.37 -3.86 -16.52
CA ARG A 43 1.07 -3.46 -17.89
C ARG A 43 0.06 -4.44 -18.49
N ASP A 44 -1.24 -4.15 -18.34
CA ASP A 44 -2.32 -4.95 -18.92
C ASP A 44 -2.34 -6.42 -18.41
N VAL A 45 -2.42 -6.55 -17.10
CA VAL A 45 -2.45 -7.87 -16.44
C VAL A 45 -3.90 -8.34 -16.30
N SER A 46 -4.19 -9.52 -16.86
CA SER A 46 -5.48 -10.20 -16.72
C SER A 46 -5.24 -11.61 -16.23
N ILE A 47 -5.89 -11.99 -15.11
CA ILE A 47 -5.78 -13.31 -14.50
C ILE A 47 -7.08 -13.65 -13.77
N GLU A 48 -7.48 -14.91 -13.81
CA GLU A 48 -8.53 -15.49 -12.98
C GLU A 48 -7.95 -16.60 -12.10
N ILE A 49 -8.26 -16.57 -10.81
CA ILE A 49 -7.91 -17.60 -9.84
C ILE A 49 -9.19 -18.14 -9.25
N ARG A 50 -9.33 -19.45 -9.24
CA ARG A 50 -10.53 -20.13 -8.77
C ARG A 50 -10.45 -20.41 -7.28
N ASP A 51 -11.61 -20.64 -6.67
CA ASP A 51 -11.71 -20.95 -5.25
C ASP A 51 -10.95 -22.25 -4.90
N GLY A 52 -10.12 -22.19 -3.85
CA GLY A 52 -9.27 -23.28 -3.41
C GLY A 52 -8.10 -23.64 -4.35
N GLU A 53 -7.74 -22.76 -5.28
CA GLU A 53 -6.57 -22.91 -6.15
C GLU A 53 -5.32 -22.38 -5.45
N THR A 54 -4.19 -23.07 -5.60
CA THR A 54 -2.88 -22.59 -5.16
C THR A 54 -2.06 -22.18 -6.37
N VAL A 55 -1.85 -20.86 -6.54
CA VAL A 55 -1.16 -20.29 -7.71
C VAL A 55 0.19 -19.74 -7.31
N GLY A 56 1.24 -20.18 -8.00
CA GLY A 56 2.60 -19.68 -7.85
C GLY A 56 2.86 -18.47 -8.75
N LEU A 57 3.34 -17.36 -8.18
CA LEU A 57 3.83 -16.21 -8.95
C LEU A 57 5.35 -16.25 -9.01
N ILE A 58 5.91 -16.43 -10.20
CA ILE A 58 7.35 -16.44 -10.44
C ILE A 58 7.78 -15.29 -11.36
N GLY A 59 9.06 -14.98 -11.38
CA GLY A 59 9.65 -13.96 -12.25
C GLY A 59 10.85 -13.29 -11.59
N ILE A 60 11.65 -12.60 -12.41
CA ILE A 60 12.81 -11.85 -11.95
C ILE A 60 12.41 -10.64 -11.07
N ASN A 61 13.40 -10.05 -10.38
CA ASN A 61 13.18 -8.82 -9.60
C ASN A 61 12.66 -7.69 -10.50
N GLY A 62 11.66 -6.96 -10.01
CA GLY A 62 11.01 -5.88 -10.77
C GLY A 62 10.00 -6.37 -11.83
N SER A 63 9.65 -7.66 -11.85
CA SER A 63 8.64 -8.18 -12.79
C SER A 63 7.19 -7.81 -12.46
N GLY A 64 6.92 -7.29 -11.25
CA GLY A 64 5.58 -6.88 -10.81
C GLY A 64 4.91 -7.80 -9.81
N LYS A 65 5.56 -8.88 -9.33
CA LYS A 65 5.00 -9.86 -8.38
C LYS A 65 4.46 -9.21 -7.10
N SER A 66 5.28 -8.47 -6.38
CA SER A 66 4.85 -7.80 -5.14
C SER A 66 3.80 -6.71 -5.38
N THR A 67 3.77 -6.12 -6.58
CA THR A 67 2.73 -5.16 -6.96
C THR A 67 1.37 -5.85 -7.14
N ILE A 68 1.33 -6.98 -7.85
CA ILE A 68 0.08 -7.74 -8.03
C ILE A 68 -0.40 -8.33 -6.70
N SER A 69 0.52 -8.85 -5.86
CA SER A 69 0.22 -9.33 -4.50
C SER A 69 -0.40 -8.24 -3.63
N SER A 70 0.15 -7.03 -3.68
CA SER A 70 -0.36 -5.87 -2.94
C SER A 70 -1.73 -5.39 -3.45
N ILE A 71 -2.01 -5.52 -4.75
CA ILE A 71 -3.33 -5.20 -5.32
C ILE A 71 -4.36 -6.24 -4.87
N ILE A 72 -4.04 -7.53 -4.95
CA ILE A 72 -4.94 -8.61 -4.53
C ILE A 72 -5.25 -8.52 -3.04
N SER A 73 -4.29 -8.13 -2.23
CA SER A 73 -4.47 -7.95 -0.78
C SER A 73 -5.09 -6.59 -0.40
N GLY A 74 -5.52 -5.77 -1.37
CA GLY A 74 -6.13 -4.47 -1.10
C GLY A 74 -5.20 -3.40 -0.52
N VAL A 75 -3.88 -3.66 -0.45
CA VAL A 75 -2.88 -2.73 0.09
C VAL A 75 -2.67 -1.52 -0.83
N ILE A 76 -2.75 -1.74 -2.14
CA ILE A 76 -2.65 -0.69 -3.16
C ILE A 76 -3.78 -0.80 -4.19
N VAL A 77 -4.21 0.35 -4.72
CA VAL A 77 -5.22 0.43 -5.78
C VAL A 77 -4.53 0.41 -7.15
N PRO A 78 -5.07 -0.28 -8.16
CA PRO A 78 -4.56 -0.23 -9.53
C PRO A 78 -4.71 1.18 -10.13
N THR A 79 -3.93 1.49 -11.16
CA THR A 79 -4.07 2.73 -11.93
C THR A 79 -5.24 2.66 -12.89
N SER A 80 -5.46 1.49 -13.50
CA SER A 80 -6.63 1.19 -14.33
C SER A 80 -6.90 -0.31 -14.35
N GLY A 81 -8.04 -0.71 -14.91
CA GLY A 81 -8.52 -2.09 -14.96
C GLY A 81 -9.50 -2.40 -13.84
N GLU A 82 -9.98 -3.62 -13.83
CA GLU A 82 -10.97 -4.11 -12.86
C GLU A 82 -10.33 -5.15 -11.95
N VAL A 83 -10.64 -5.07 -10.65
CA VAL A 83 -10.20 -6.02 -9.62
C VAL A 83 -11.43 -6.50 -8.87
N GLU A 84 -11.67 -7.80 -8.91
CA GLU A 84 -12.75 -8.47 -8.18
C GLU A 84 -12.12 -9.49 -7.24
N ILE A 85 -12.38 -9.36 -5.94
CA ILE A 85 -11.88 -10.24 -4.88
C ILE A 85 -13.07 -10.74 -4.08
N ASN A 86 -13.32 -12.05 -4.10
CA ASN A 86 -14.45 -12.68 -3.43
C ASN A 86 -14.01 -13.32 -2.11
N GLY A 87 -13.89 -12.53 -1.05
CA GLY A 87 -13.48 -12.94 0.29
C GLY A 87 -12.40 -12.06 0.89
N GLU A 88 -11.97 -12.41 2.10
CA GLU A 88 -10.94 -11.70 2.82
C GLU A 88 -9.54 -12.17 2.39
N ALA A 89 -8.69 -11.23 1.93
CA ALA A 89 -7.33 -11.51 1.53
C ALA A 89 -6.33 -11.01 2.58
N SER A 90 -5.43 -11.89 3.02
CA SER A 90 -4.33 -11.54 3.93
C SER A 90 -2.98 -11.65 3.24
N LEU A 91 -2.18 -10.58 3.31
CA LEU A 91 -0.82 -10.55 2.79
C LEU A 91 0.18 -10.93 3.88
N ILE A 92 0.83 -12.06 3.70
CA ILE A 92 2.00 -12.44 4.50
C ILE A 92 3.25 -11.96 3.76
N ALA A 93 3.69 -10.75 4.07
CA ALA A 93 4.97 -10.23 3.60
C ALA A 93 5.88 -9.97 4.79
N ILE A 94 7.19 -10.12 4.59
CA ILE A 94 8.20 -9.88 5.62
C ILE A 94 8.01 -8.47 6.20
N GLN A 95 7.70 -8.39 7.50
CA GLN A 95 7.59 -7.14 8.29
C GLN A 95 6.39 -6.21 7.98
N VAL A 96 5.42 -6.59 7.15
CA VAL A 96 4.29 -5.71 6.83
C VAL A 96 3.39 -5.50 8.04
N GLY A 97 3.32 -4.25 8.47
CA GLY A 97 2.36 -3.75 9.47
C GLY A 97 2.73 -4.03 10.93
N LEU A 98 3.91 -4.55 11.27
CA LEU A 98 4.40 -4.62 12.64
C LEU A 98 4.88 -3.22 13.10
N LYS A 99 4.48 -2.82 14.31
CA LYS A 99 4.84 -1.54 14.92
C LYS A 99 6.07 -1.70 15.79
N GLY A 100 7.18 -1.11 15.36
CA GLY A 100 8.49 -1.24 16.03
C GLY A 100 8.51 -0.91 17.53
N PRO A 101 7.84 0.16 18.00
CA PRO A 101 7.78 0.51 19.42
C PRO A 101 7.00 -0.47 20.29
N LEU A 102 6.05 -1.22 19.72
CA LEU A 102 5.21 -2.17 20.45
C LEU A 102 5.93 -3.51 20.61
N THR A 103 5.63 -4.23 21.70
CA THR A 103 6.05 -5.61 21.95
C THR A 103 5.44 -6.60 20.96
N GLY A 104 5.90 -7.84 20.94
CA GLY A 104 5.31 -8.90 20.13
C GLY A 104 3.85 -9.13 20.48
N ILE A 105 3.51 -9.23 21.76
CA ILE A 105 2.13 -9.42 22.25
C ILE A 105 1.23 -8.25 21.85
N GLU A 106 1.70 -7.01 22.02
CA GLU A 106 0.94 -5.83 21.62
C GLU A 106 0.71 -5.78 20.10
N ASN A 107 1.68 -6.22 19.30
CA ASN A 107 1.51 -6.34 17.86
C ASN A 107 0.50 -7.43 17.49
N ILE A 108 0.49 -8.59 18.18
CA ILE A 108 -0.54 -9.62 17.99
C ILE A 108 -1.92 -9.01 18.25
N ARG A 109 -2.12 -8.41 19.42
CA ARG A 109 -3.40 -7.77 19.79
C ARG A 109 -3.85 -6.74 18.77
N LEU A 110 -2.96 -5.83 18.40
CA LEU A 110 -3.24 -4.78 17.43
C LEU A 110 -3.69 -5.36 16.08
N LYS A 111 -3.00 -6.38 15.59
CA LYS A 111 -3.33 -7.01 14.30
C LYS A 111 -4.66 -7.73 14.32
N LEU A 112 -4.90 -8.55 15.33
CA LEU A 112 -6.16 -9.27 15.48
C LEU A 112 -7.35 -8.29 15.66
N LEU A 113 -7.15 -7.21 16.45
CA LEU A 113 -8.16 -6.16 16.60
C LEU A 113 -8.47 -5.44 15.28
N MET A 114 -7.45 -5.16 14.45
CA MET A 114 -7.65 -4.55 13.13
C MET A 114 -8.46 -5.43 12.17
N HIS A 115 -8.46 -6.75 12.39
CA HIS A 115 -9.30 -7.71 11.67
C HIS A 115 -10.66 -7.96 12.33
N GLY A 116 -11.05 -7.12 13.30
CA GLY A 116 -12.40 -7.14 13.90
C GLY A 116 -12.61 -8.19 14.98
N MET A 117 -11.55 -8.86 15.47
CA MET A 117 -11.68 -9.84 16.55
C MET A 117 -11.98 -9.15 17.89
N THR A 118 -12.81 -9.79 18.70
CA THR A 118 -13.10 -9.34 20.06
C THR A 118 -11.93 -9.61 21.00
N ASN A 119 -11.83 -8.87 22.10
CA ASN A 119 -10.76 -9.07 23.09
C ASN A 119 -10.73 -10.52 23.61
N LYS A 120 -11.88 -11.18 23.77
CA LYS A 120 -11.96 -12.57 24.21
C LYS A 120 -11.36 -13.53 23.20
N GLU A 121 -11.64 -13.34 21.92
CA GLU A 121 -11.06 -14.14 20.84
C GLU A 121 -9.55 -13.91 20.72
N ILE A 122 -9.11 -12.66 20.85
CA ILE A 122 -7.70 -12.28 20.83
C ILE A 122 -6.93 -13.00 21.93
N GLU A 123 -7.39 -12.92 23.19
CA GLU A 123 -6.71 -13.57 24.32
C GLU A 123 -6.67 -15.11 24.15
N ALA A 124 -7.68 -15.70 23.54
CA ALA A 124 -7.70 -17.13 23.24
C ALA A 124 -6.69 -17.54 22.16
N GLN A 125 -6.40 -16.65 21.20
CA GLN A 125 -5.48 -16.92 20.08
C GLN A 125 -4.01 -16.67 20.43
N ILE A 126 -3.70 -15.76 21.36
CA ILE A 126 -2.33 -15.36 21.69
C ILE A 126 -1.41 -16.55 22.01
N PRO A 127 -1.79 -17.52 22.86
CA PRO A 127 -0.91 -18.65 23.18
C PRO A 127 -0.49 -19.45 21.94
N SER A 128 -1.43 -19.73 21.03
CA SER A 128 -1.18 -20.49 19.80
C SER A 128 -0.27 -19.71 18.83
N ILE A 129 -0.46 -18.40 18.73
CA ILE A 129 0.38 -17.54 17.90
C ILE A 129 1.83 -17.50 18.42
N ILE A 130 1.99 -17.41 19.75
CA ILE A 130 3.32 -17.39 20.40
C ILE A 130 4.04 -18.72 20.17
N ASP A 131 3.37 -19.84 20.38
CA ASP A 131 3.90 -21.18 20.16
C ASP A 131 4.33 -21.39 18.69
N PHE A 132 3.47 -20.97 17.76
CA PHE A 132 3.80 -21.06 16.33
C PHE A 132 5.01 -20.19 15.97
N ALA A 133 5.07 -18.93 16.45
CA ALA A 133 6.15 -17.99 16.15
C ALA A 133 7.51 -18.46 16.69
N ASP A 134 7.52 -19.16 17.82
CA ASP A 134 8.71 -19.77 18.42
C ASP A 134 9.88 -18.79 18.53
N ILE A 135 9.64 -17.65 19.19
CA ILE A 135 10.61 -16.56 19.40
C ILE A 135 10.98 -16.36 20.87
N GLY A 136 10.53 -17.27 21.74
CA GLY A 136 10.83 -17.27 23.18
C GLY A 136 10.47 -15.97 23.89
N ASP A 137 11.27 -15.59 24.87
CA ASP A 137 11.04 -14.41 25.70
C ASP A 137 11.06 -13.08 24.96
N PHE A 138 11.55 -13.07 23.72
CA PHE A 138 11.51 -11.87 22.88
C PHE A 138 10.10 -11.40 22.61
N ILE A 139 9.08 -12.26 22.77
CA ILE A 139 7.68 -11.88 22.59
C ILE A 139 7.28 -10.66 23.46
N ASN A 140 7.92 -10.49 24.61
CA ASN A 140 7.71 -9.37 25.54
C ASN A 140 8.58 -8.13 25.21
N GLN A 141 9.46 -8.21 24.21
CA GLN A 141 10.34 -7.11 23.80
C GLN A 141 9.72 -6.30 22.64
N PRO A 142 10.07 -5.01 22.52
CA PRO A 142 9.68 -4.20 21.36
C PRO A 142 10.21 -4.80 20.03
N ILE A 143 9.36 -4.78 18.99
CA ILE A 143 9.69 -5.32 17.66
C ILE A 143 10.96 -4.69 17.04
N LYS A 144 11.30 -3.45 17.40
CA LYS A 144 12.54 -2.81 16.94
C LYS A 144 13.80 -3.60 17.31
N ASN A 145 13.74 -4.38 18.38
CA ASN A 145 14.85 -5.22 18.88
C ASN A 145 14.90 -6.60 18.21
N TYR A 146 13.92 -6.95 17.37
CA TYR A 146 13.85 -8.25 16.71
C TYR A 146 14.78 -8.31 15.50
N SER A 147 15.37 -9.48 15.27
CA SER A 147 16.01 -9.80 14.00
C SER A 147 14.97 -9.82 12.86
N SER A 148 15.42 -9.79 11.61
CA SER A 148 14.54 -9.95 10.45
C SER A 148 13.78 -11.28 10.48
N GLY A 149 14.45 -12.36 10.88
CA GLY A 149 13.86 -13.68 11.04
C GLY A 149 12.74 -13.69 12.08
N MET A 150 12.96 -13.13 13.27
CA MET A 150 11.93 -13.05 14.32
C MET A 150 10.72 -12.24 13.90
N LYS A 151 10.93 -11.12 13.17
CA LYS A 151 9.83 -10.31 12.61
C LYS A 151 9.01 -11.12 11.61
N SER A 152 9.67 -11.89 10.74
CA SER A 152 9.00 -12.74 9.76
C SER A 152 8.23 -13.88 10.43
N ARG A 153 8.81 -14.54 11.44
CA ARG A 153 8.17 -15.60 12.20
C ARG A 153 6.89 -15.09 12.87
N LEU A 154 6.97 -13.96 13.58
CA LEU A 154 5.81 -13.36 14.22
C LEU A 154 4.76 -12.90 13.21
N GLY A 155 5.17 -12.23 12.13
CA GLY A 155 4.28 -11.77 11.07
C GLY A 155 3.53 -12.92 10.40
N PHE A 156 4.23 -14.01 10.07
CA PHE A 156 3.61 -15.22 9.53
C PHE A 156 2.65 -15.87 10.52
N ALA A 157 3.09 -16.04 11.78
CA ALA A 157 2.25 -16.62 12.83
C ALA A 157 0.93 -15.88 13.01
N ILE A 158 0.96 -14.55 13.07
CA ILE A 158 -0.27 -13.74 13.17
C ILE A 158 -1.17 -13.96 11.94
N SER A 159 -0.59 -13.87 10.73
CA SER A 159 -1.37 -13.93 9.49
C SER A 159 -2.06 -15.27 9.27
N VAL A 160 -1.44 -16.39 9.66
CA VAL A 160 -2.07 -17.72 9.53
C VAL A 160 -3.12 -17.99 10.60
N HIS A 161 -3.14 -17.26 11.70
CA HIS A 161 -4.17 -17.38 12.73
C HIS A 161 -5.39 -16.48 12.47
N LEU A 162 -5.32 -15.57 11.49
CA LEU A 162 -6.47 -14.78 11.02
C LEU A 162 -7.46 -15.62 10.18
N ASP A 163 -7.05 -16.79 9.72
CA ASP A 163 -7.83 -17.71 8.89
C ASP A 163 -8.50 -17.08 7.65
N PRO A 164 -7.76 -16.33 6.82
CA PRO A 164 -8.34 -15.62 5.69
C PRO A 164 -8.87 -16.59 4.62
N ASP A 165 -9.74 -16.09 3.71
CA ASP A 165 -10.20 -16.85 2.54
C ASP A 165 -9.12 -16.97 1.48
N ILE A 166 -8.29 -15.92 1.36
CA ILE A 166 -7.23 -15.81 0.37
C ILE A 166 -5.93 -15.49 1.11
N LEU A 167 -4.96 -16.38 0.96
CA LEU A 167 -3.65 -16.24 1.57
C LEU A 167 -2.63 -15.82 0.50
N VAL A 168 -2.05 -14.63 0.63
CA VAL A 168 -0.99 -14.14 -0.25
C VAL A 168 0.33 -14.20 0.49
N ILE A 169 1.24 -15.09 0.06
CA ILE A 169 2.55 -15.32 0.68
C ILE A 169 3.62 -14.71 -0.22
N ASP A 170 4.22 -13.58 0.20
CA ASP A 170 5.26 -12.88 -0.59
C ASP A 170 6.63 -13.07 0.06
N GLU A 171 7.43 -14.02 -0.48
CA GLU A 171 8.80 -14.33 -0.06
C GLU A 171 8.97 -14.66 1.44
N ALA A 172 7.88 -14.79 2.19
CA ALA A 172 7.91 -14.98 3.64
C ALA A 172 8.56 -16.30 4.08
N LEU A 173 8.62 -17.31 3.22
CA LEU A 173 9.25 -18.59 3.52
C LEU A 173 10.78 -18.60 3.30
N SER A 174 11.35 -17.52 2.80
CA SER A 174 12.79 -17.41 2.58
C SER A 174 13.57 -17.05 3.86
N VAL A 175 12.87 -16.79 4.98
CA VAL A 175 13.43 -16.29 6.23
C VAL A 175 13.09 -17.22 7.38
N GLY A 176 14.13 -17.73 8.03
CA GLY A 176 14.02 -18.66 9.17
C GLY A 176 14.93 -19.86 8.99
N ASP A 177 14.91 -20.75 9.95
CA ASP A 177 15.59 -22.05 9.85
C ASP A 177 14.68 -23.10 9.19
N GLN A 178 15.25 -24.25 8.91
CA GLN A 178 14.54 -25.37 8.24
C GLN A 178 13.32 -25.84 9.05
N THR A 179 13.38 -25.77 10.37
CA THR A 179 12.29 -26.21 11.25
C THR A 179 11.08 -25.29 11.13
N PHE A 180 11.30 -23.99 11.14
CA PHE A 180 10.21 -23.01 10.94
C PHE A 180 9.66 -23.09 9.52
N TYR A 181 10.51 -23.25 8.52
CA TYR A 181 10.09 -23.49 7.13
C TYR A 181 9.09 -24.65 7.05
N GLN A 182 9.41 -25.79 7.69
CA GLN A 182 8.52 -26.96 7.67
C GLN A 182 7.18 -26.66 8.36
N LYS A 183 7.18 -25.99 9.53
CA LYS A 183 5.94 -25.52 10.19
C LYS A 183 5.07 -24.67 9.25
N CYS A 184 5.70 -23.78 8.47
CA CYS A 184 4.98 -22.96 7.48
C CYS A 184 4.39 -23.79 6.34
N VAL A 185 5.16 -24.75 5.80
CA VAL A 185 4.69 -25.67 4.73
C VAL A 185 3.52 -26.52 5.23
N ASP A 186 3.60 -27.05 6.44
CA ASP A 186 2.53 -27.86 7.03
C ASP A 186 1.25 -27.01 7.19
N LYS A 187 1.39 -25.76 7.62
CA LYS A 187 0.26 -24.84 7.75
C LYS A 187 -0.34 -24.47 6.39
N ILE A 188 0.47 -24.26 5.37
CA ILE A 188 0.00 -24.02 4.00
C ILE A 188 -0.78 -25.24 3.48
N ASN A 189 -0.29 -26.46 3.73
CA ASN A 189 -0.99 -27.68 3.34
C ASN A 189 -2.33 -27.85 4.09
N GLU A 190 -2.39 -27.46 5.37
CA GLU A 190 -3.65 -27.41 6.11
C GLU A 190 -4.66 -26.43 5.46
N PHE A 191 -4.22 -25.24 5.05
CA PHE A 191 -5.06 -24.27 4.33
C PHE A 191 -5.55 -24.84 2.99
N LYS A 192 -4.66 -25.50 2.22
CA LYS A 192 -5.04 -26.20 0.97
C LYS A 192 -6.10 -27.27 1.22
N ALA A 193 -5.91 -28.10 2.23
CA ALA A 193 -6.86 -29.16 2.59
C ALA A 193 -8.24 -28.61 2.98
N ARG A 194 -8.31 -27.40 3.57
CA ARG A 194 -9.55 -26.68 3.88
C ARG A 194 -10.15 -25.92 2.69
N GLY A 195 -9.55 -26.01 1.51
CA GLY A 195 -10.04 -25.38 0.29
C GLY A 195 -9.79 -23.87 0.22
N LYS A 196 -8.87 -23.31 1.02
CA LYS A 196 -8.51 -21.90 0.95
C LYS A 196 -7.71 -21.61 -0.33
N THR A 197 -7.88 -20.39 -0.86
CA THR A 197 -7.14 -19.94 -2.06
C THR A 197 -5.79 -19.37 -1.66
N ILE A 198 -4.72 -19.78 -2.34
CA ILE A 198 -3.36 -19.39 -1.98
C ILE A 198 -2.63 -18.80 -3.19
N ILE A 199 -2.01 -17.65 -2.99
CA ILE A 199 -1.06 -17.05 -3.95
C ILE A 199 0.32 -17.11 -3.32
N PHE A 200 1.21 -17.86 -3.93
CA PHE A 200 2.54 -18.10 -3.42
C PHE A 200 3.59 -17.44 -4.32
N VAL A 201 4.24 -16.41 -3.79
CA VAL A 201 5.31 -15.67 -4.48
C VAL A 201 6.65 -16.15 -3.97
N SER A 202 7.47 -16.71 -4.84
CA SER A 202 8.83 -17.15 -4.48
C SER A 202 9.78 -17.02 -5.66
N HIS A 203 11.06 -16.83 -5.34
CA HIS A 203 12.16 -16.95 -6.30
C HIS A 203 12.63 -18.41 -6.47
N SER A 204 12.22 -19.31 -5.57
CA SER A 204 12.57 -20.72 -5.63
C SER A 204 11.56 -21.50 -6.45
N ILE A 205 11.92 -21.86 -7.68
CA ILE A 205 11.06 -22.66 -8.55
C ILE A 205 10.71 -24.01 -7.92
N THR A 206 11.62 -24.59 -7.14
CA THR A 206 11.38 -25.86 -6.44
C THR A 206 10.27 -25.73 -5.40
N GLN A 207 10.26 -24.64 -4.60
CA GLN A 207 9.19 -24.41 -3.64
C GLN A 207 7.84 -24.22 -4.34
N VAL A 208 7.82 -23.46 -5.44
CA VAL A 208 6.61 -23.21 -6.21
C VAL A 208 6.06 -24.50 -6.82
N LYS A 209 6.91 -25.34 -7.41
CA LYS A 209 6.49 -26.65 -7.97
C LYS A 209 5.89 -27.59 -6.91
N ASN A 210 6.46 -27.58 -5.71
CA ASN A 210 6.00 -28.45 -4.63
C ASN A 210 4.68 -28.02 -4.02
N LEU A 211 4.44 -26.70 -3.91
CA LEU A 211 3.29 -26.15 -3.21
C LEU A 211 2.13 -25.77 -4.12
N CYS A 212 2.39 -25.41 -5.38
CA CYS A 212 1.39 -24.80 -6.26
C CYS A 212 0.81 -25.81 -7.25
N ASP A 213 -0.43 -25.55 -7.67
CA ASP A 213 -1.15 -26.34 -8.67
C ASP A 213 -0.94 -25.77 -10.08
N ARG A 214 -0.74 -24.45 -10.17
CA ARG A 214 -0.55 -23.66 -11.39
C ARG A 214 0.50 -22.58 -11.15
N ILE A 215 1.18 -22.16 -12.21
CA ILE A 215 2.21 -21.12 -12.16
C ILE A 215 1.88 -20.00 -13.14
N VAL A 216 2.06 -18.77 -12.68
CA VAL A 216 1.99 -17.54 -13.47
C VAL A 216 3.38 -16.91 -13.50
N TRP A 217 3.97 -16.81 -14.67
CA TRP A 217 5.26 -16.19 -14.88
C TRP A 217 5.11 -14.71 -15.25
N MET A 218 5.49 -13.86 -14.31
CA MET A 218 5.54 -12.41 -14.49
C MET A 218 6.87 -11.95 -15.10
N HIS A 219 6.79 -11.07 -16.09
CA HIS A 219 7.97 -10.56 -16.77
C HIS A 219 7.80 -9.07 -17.13
N TYR A 220 8.54 -8.19 -16.47
CA TYR A 220 8.50 -6.73 -16.67
C TYR A 220 7.08 -6.15 -16.73
N GLY A 221 6.27 -6.48 -15.72
CA GLY A 221 4.92 -5.96 -15.54
C GLY A 221 3.84 -6.64 -16.38
N ARG A 222 4.14 -7.71 -17.10
CA ARG A 222 3.17 -8.52 -17.86
C ARG A 222 3.20 -9.97 -17.42
N ILE A 223 2.10 -10.68 -17.65
CA ILE A 223 2.09 -12.13 -17.62
C ILE A 223 2.75 -12.62 -18.93
N ARG A 224 3.83 -13.37 -18.80
CA ARG A 224 4.52 -13.98 -19.93
C ARG A 224 3.95 -15.35 -20.26
N GLU A 225 3.65 -16.13 -19.22
CA GLU A 225 3.07 -17.44 -19.35
C GLU A 225 2.23 -17.75 -18.11
N ASP A 226 1.14 -18.49 -18.29
CA ASP A 226 0.19 -18.85 -17.26
C ASP A 226 -0.34 -20.27 -17.58
N GLY A 227 -0.14 -21.22 -16.70
CA GLY A 227 -0.53 -22.60 -16.98
C GLY A 227 -0.05 -23.62 -15.97
N ASP A 228 -0.01 -24.86 -16.43
CA ASP A 228 0.46 -26.01 -15.65
C ASP A 228 1.86 -25.79 -15.08
N LYS A 229 2.05 -26.22 -13.84
CA LYS A 229 3.30 -25.98 -13.10
C LYS A 229 4.53 -26.62 -13.75
N GLU A 230 4.41 -27.76 -14.41
CA GLU A 230 5.55 -28.41 -15.05
C GLU A 230 5.99 -27.64 -16.29
N THR A 231 5.02 -27.31 -17.16
CA THR A 231 5.26 -26.58 -18.41
C THR A 231 5.85 -25.18 -18.15
N VAL A 232 5.21 -24.40 -17.29
CA VAL A 232 5.67 -23.02 -17.03
C VAL A 232 7.01 -22.97 -16.30
N SER A 233 7.26 -23.93 -15.38
CA SER A 233 8.56 -24.01 -14.71
C SER A 233 9.69 -24.38 -15.66
N GLU A 234 9.47 -25.28 -16.62
CA GLU A 234 10.46 -25.62 -17.65
C GLU A 234 10.80 -24.40 -18.53
N SER A 235 9.76 -23.71 -19.01
CA SER A 235 9.92 -22.46 -19.78
C SER A 235 10.71 -21.42 -19.01
N TYR A 236 10.43 -21.27 -17.71
CA TYR A 236 11.14 -20.31 -16.84
C TYR A 236 12.60 -20.71 -16.63
N ILE A 237 12.88 -21.99 -16.35
CA ILE A 237 14.25 -22.49 -16.19
C ILE A 237 15.05 -22.28 -17.47
N ASN A 238 14.49 -22.58 -18.63
CA ASN A 238 15.12 -22.35 -19.92
C ASN A 238 15.45 -20.87 -20.14
N PHE A 239 14.53 -19.97 -19.78
CA PHE A 239 14.79 -18.54 -19.81
C PHE A 239 15.93 -18.11 -18.85
N VAL A 240 15.93 -18.62 -17.62
CA VAL A 240 16.98 -18.29 -16.63
C VAL A 240 18.33 -18.80 -17.10
N ASN A 241 18.40 -20.00 -17.66
CA ASN A 241 19.63 -20.56 -18.22
C ASN A 241 20.15 -19.72 -19.42
N TRP A 242 19.26 -19.38 -20.34
CA TRP A 242 19.59 -18.45 -21.42
C TRP A 242 20.09 -17.11 -20.90
N TYR A 243 19.34 -16.50 -19.95
CA TYR A 243 19.72 -15.21 -19.37
C TYR A 243 21.07 -15.27 -18.66
N ASN A 244 21.41 -16.40 -18.03
CA ASN A 244 22.71 -16.59 -17.37
C ASN A 244 23.85 -16.83 -18.38
N SER A 245 23.58 -17.37 -19.55
CA SER A 245 24.59 -17.67 -20.58
C SER A 245 25.02 -16.45 -21.41
N ILE A 246 24.20 -15.40 -21.49
CA ILE A 246 24.53 -14.19 -22.28
C ILE A 246 25.57 -13.30 -21.57
N THR A 247 26.31 -12.51 -22.33
CA THR A 247 27.37 -11.61 -21.82
C THR A 247 26.80 -10.51 -20.91
N LYS A 248 27.65 -9.87 -20.10
CA LYS A 248 27.24 -8.78 -19.21
C LYS A 248 26.64 -7.60 -20.00
N GLU A 249 27.21 -7.30 -21.16
CA GLU A 249 26.75 -6.23 -22.07
C GLU A 249 25.35 -6.57 -22.61
N ALA A 250 25.15 -7.80 -23.06
CA ALA A 250 23.86 -8.26 -23.54
C ALA A 250 22.80 -8.26 -22.44
N LYS A 251 23.16 -8.65 -21.20
CA LYS A 251 22.26 -8.52 -20.02
C LYS A 251 21.86 -7.09 -19.77
N LYS A 252 22.85 -6.16 -19.79
CA LYS A 252 22.60 -4.74 -19.57
C LYS A 252 21.63 -4.20 -20.61
N LYS A 253 21.91 -4.45 -21.90
CA LYS A 253 21.03 -4.05 -23.00
C LYS A 253 19.63 -4.63 -22.85
N TYR A 254 19.51 -5.93 -22.55
CA TYR A 254 18.21 -6.58 -22.34
C TYR A 254 17.40 -5.91 -21.22
N ILE A 255 18.05 -5.58 -20.09
CA ILE A 255 17.39 -4.91 -18.97
C ILE A 255 16.97 -3.49 -19.37
N GLU A 256 17.83 -2.75 -20.08
CA GLU A 256 17.54 -1.39 -20.55
C GLU A 256 16.34 -1.38 -21.50
N ASP A 257 16.32 -2.26 -22.50
CA ASP A 257 15.22 -2.38 -23.46
C ASP A 257 13.88 -2.68 -22.75
N ARG A 258 13.89 -3.61 -21.79
CA ARG A 258 12.67 -3.96 -21.02
C ARG A 258 12.22 -2.83 -20.08
N ARG A 259 13.15 -2.10 -19.47
CA ARG A 259 12.86 -0.92 -18.64
C ARG A 259 12.32 0.24 -19.45
N GLU A 260 12.80 0.43 -20.66
CA GLU A 260 12.24 1.44 -21.57
C GLU A 260 10.81 1.10 -21.94
N GLU A 261 10.51 -0.16 -22.22
CA GLU A 261 9.12 -0.59 -22.41
C GLU A 261 8.23 -0.31 -21.18
N GLN A 262 8.77 -0.38 -19.96
CA GLN A 262 8.02 -0.05 -18.74
C GLN A 262 7.83 1.46 -18.55
N LYS A 263 8.60 2.31 -19.22
CA LYS A 263 8.39 3.76 -19.23
C LYS A 263 7.36 4.18 -20.28
N ILE A 264 7.32 3.48 -21.41
CA ILE A 264 6.35 3.72 -22.48
C ILE A 264 5.03 3.10 -22.06
N GLY A 265 4.03 3.92 -21.73
CA GLY A 265 2.67 3.45 -21.46
C GLY A 265 2.16 2.60 -22.64
N LEU A 266 1.31 1.62 -22.35
CA LEU A 266 0.52 0.99 -23.40
C LEU A 266 -0.24 2.13 -24.09
N GLY A 267 -0.04 2.32 -25.38
CA GLY A 267 -0.71 3.35 -26.19
C GLY A 267 -2.25 3.34 -26.15
N LEU A 268 -2.82 2.52 -25.28
CA LEU A 268 -4.25 2.43 -24.94
C LEU A 268 -4.75 3.56 -24.01
N SER A 269 -3.86 4.43 -23.51
CA SER A 269 -4.24 5.49 -22.58
C SER A 269 -4.77 6.75 -23.26
N GLU A 270 -4.67 6.88 -24.57
CA GLU A 270 -5.24 8.06 -25.25
C GLU A 270 -6.73 7.94 -25.58
N GLU A 271 -7.29 6.73 -25.67
CA GLU A 271 -8.70 6.55 -26.02
C GLU A 271 -9.64 6.27 -24.84
N ARG A 272 -9.14 5.83 -23.69
CA ARG A 272 -9.99 5.76 -22.49
C ARG A 272 -9.94 7.10 -21.78
N LYS A 273 -10.95 7.93 -22.04
CA LYS A 273 -11.26 9.18 -21.34
C LYS A 273 -10.89 9.06 -19.87
N LYS A 274 -9.98 9.94 -19.43
CA LYS A 274 -9.70 10.25 -18.03
C LYS A 274 -11.00 10.18 -17.24
N PRO A 275 -11.07 9.47 -16.10
CA PRO A 275 -12.15 9.73 -15.18
C PRO A 275 -12.09 11.23 -14.93
N ASN A 276 -13.20 11.89 -15.16
CA ASN A 276 -13.45 13.32 -15.11
C ASN A 276 -12.55 14.00 -14.05
N GLN A 277 -11.29 14.29 -14.40
CA GLN A 277 -10.53 15.26 -13.67
C GLN A 277 -11.33 16.53 -13.88
N LYS A 278 -12.06 16.92 -12.85
CA LYS A 278 -12.70 18.22 -12.77
C LYS A 278 -11.63 19.22 -13.18
N THR A 279 -11.69 19.63 -14.44
CA THR A 279 -10.90 20.74 -14.95
C THR A 279 -11.13 21.82 -13.92
N ILE A 280 -10.07 22.26 -13.25
CA ILE A 280 -10.19 23.37 -12.29
C ILE A 280 -10.79 24.48 -13.14
N SER A 281 -12.06 24.72 -12.94
CA SER A 281 -12.80 25.75 -13.70
C SER A 281 -11.99 27.04 -13.57
N LYS A 282 -11.85 27.78 -14.66
CA LYS A 282 -11.24 29.12 -14.64
C LYS A 282 -11.84 29.96 -13.50
N THR A 283 -13.10 29.70 -13.16
CA THR A 283 -13.80 30.25 -11.99
C THR A 283 -13.13 29.89 -10.65
N ASN A 284 -12.67 28.64 -10.46
CA ASN A 284 -12.01 28.23 -9.21
C ASN A 284 -10.61 28.83 -9.08
N VAL A 285 -9.89 29.03 -10.19
CA VAL A 285 -8.61 29.76 -10.20
C VAL A 285 -8.84 31.23 -9.86
N PHE A 286 -9.89 31.83 -10.43
CA PHE A 286 -10.26 33.21 -10.13
C PHE A 286 -10.63 33.41 -8.65
N ILE A 287 -11.39 32.47 -8.06
CA ILE A 287 -11.74 32.48 -6.64
C ILE A 287 -10.49 32.33 -5.77
N ALA A 288 -9.58 31.43 -6.10
CA ALA A 288 -8.33 31.25 -5.35
C ALA A 288 -7.43 32.48 -5.42
N CYS A 289 -7.29 33.12 -6.59
CA CYS A 289 -6.56 34.38 -6.75
C CYS A 289 -7.23 35.53 -5.99
N PHE A 290 -8.58 35.59 -5.99
CA PHE A 290 -9.33 36.61 -5.26
C PHE A 290 -9.16 36.43 -3.75
N ILE A 291 -9.21 35.23 -3.22
CA ILE A 291 -8.96 34.94 -1.79
C ILE A 291 -7.51 35.31 -1.42
N ALA A 292 -6.52 34.97 -2.27
CA ALA A 292 -5.13 35.33 -2.04
C ALA A 292 -4.92 36.85 -2.06
N ALA A 293 -5.56 37.58 -2.96
CA ALA A 293 -5.52 39.05 -3.00
C ALA A 293 -6.17 39.68 -1.74
N LEU A 294 -7.30 39.12 -1.30
CA LEU A 294 -7.98 39.54 -0.07
C LEU A 294 -7.10 39.32 1.18
N THR A 295 -6.42 38.15 1.28
CA THR A 295 -5.52 37.88 2.41
C THR A 295 -4.31 38.82 2.45
N ILE A 296 -3.74 39.14 1.29
CA ILE A 296 -2.65 40.11 1.15
C ILE A 296 -3.14 41.52 1.54
N PHE A 297 -4.33 41.92 1.06
CA PHE A 297 -4.94 43.21 1.38
C PHE A 297 -5.24 43.36 2.87
N PHE A 298 -5.82 42.34 3.52
CA PHE A 298 -6.03 42.32 4.95
C PHE A 298 -4.73 42.35 5.75
N GLY A 299 -3.71 41.59 5.30
CA GLY A 299 -2.36 41.62 5.88
C GLY A 299 -1.73 43.01 5.83
N TYR A 300 -1.90 43.72 4.72
CA TYR A 300 -1.42 45.08 4.54
C TYR A 300 -2.18 46.07 5.48
N LEU A 301 -3.51 45.96 5.62
CA LEU A 301 -4.31 46.76 6.52
C LEU A 301 -3.89 46.58 7.99
N VAL A 302 -3.62 45.36 8.41
CA VAL A 302 -3.14 45.05 9.75
C VAL A 302 -1.73 45.64 9.97
N ALA A 303 -0.83 45.52 8.99
CA ALA A 303 0.53 46.02 9.06
C ALA A 303 0.59 47.55 9.02
N SER A 304 -0.37 48.21 8.34
CA SER A 304 -0.48 49.69 8.26
C SER A 304 -1.17 50.35 9.47
N GLY A 305 -1.64 49.54 10.46
CA GLY A 305 -2.27 50.04 11.68
C GLY A 305 -3.63 50.69 11.45
N THR A 306 -4.25 50.55 10.27
CA THR A 306 -5.58 51.06 9.95
C THR A 306 -6.66 50.14 10.58
N SER A 307 -7.34 50.63 11.59
CA SER A 307 -8.46 49.95 12.22
C SER A 307 -9.67 49.90 11.27
N PHE A 308 -10.21 48.69 11.04
CA PHE A 308 -11.35 48.46 10.13
C PHE A 308 -12.62 49.25 10.52
N ILE A 309 -12.68 49.71 11.75
CA ILE A 309 -13.80 50.54 12.29
C ILE A 309 -13.78 51.97 11.71
N GLY A 310 -12.62 52.47 11.24
CA GLY A 310 -12.53 53.82 10.66
C GLY A 310 -13.12 53.96 9.24
N LEU A 311 -13.27 52.86 8.50
CA LEU A 311 -13.74 52.93 7.11
C LEU A 311 -15.27 53.00 6.96
N PHE A 312 -16.02 52.75 8.04
CA PHE A 312 -17.50 52.76 8.04
C PHE A 312 -18.09 53.79 9.00
N ALA A 313 -17.27 54.69 9.57
CA ALA A 313 -17.69 55.66 10.61
C ALA A 313 -17.98 57.08 10.10
N ASP A 314 -17.96 57.33 8.78
CA ASP A 314 -18.39 58.63 8.21
C ASP A 314 -19.87 58.56 7.84
N GLY A 315 -20.74 58.86 8.84
CA GLY A 315 -22.16 58.94 8.51
C GLY A 315 -23.14 59.04 9.69
N THR A 316 -22.77 59.65 10.84
CA THR A 316 -23.80 60.06 11.81
C THR A 316 -23.45 61.40 12.48
N PRO A 317 -24.43 62.33 12.56
CA PRO A 317 -24.16 63.64 13.12
C PRO A 317 -24.02 63.60 14.64
N GLN A 318 -23.03 64.35 15.13
CA GLN A 318 -22.80 64.63 16.56
C GLN A 318 -23.96 65.30 17.17
N THR A 319 -24.60 64.76 18.19
CA THR A 319 -25.43 65.47 19.14
C THR A 319 -24.57 65.71 20.38
N GLN A 320 -24.24 66.98 20.60
CA GLN A 320 -23.65 67.47 21.85
C GLN A 320 -24.62 67.30 23.00
N ILE A 321 -24.20 66.67 24.07
CA ILE A 321 -24.80 66.83 25.40
C ILE A 321 -23.69 67.23 26.36
N THR A 322 -23.74 68.52 26.71
CA THR A 322 -23.11 69.13 27.86
C THR A 322 -23.87 68.80 29.13
N SER A 323 -23.19 68.47 30.22
CA SER A 323 -23.51 68.77 31.62
C SER A 323 -22.49 68.09 32.52
N GLN A 324 -21.63 68.84 33.12
CA GLN A 324 -21.61 69.40 34.49
C GLN A 324 -21.61 68.35 35.62
N ALA A 325 -20.42 68.19 36.18
CA ALA A 325 -20.10 68.49 37.62
C ALA A 325 -20.91 67.69 38.68
N ASP A 326 -20.31 67.03 39.56
CA ASP A 326 -19.86 67.32 40.92
C ASP A 326 -19.41 66.03 41.61
N ALA A 327 -18.23 66.05 42.09
CA ALA A 327 -17.74 66.21 43.43
C ALA A 327 -18.19 65.18 44.49
N ASN A 328 -17.18 64.63 45.13
CA ASN A 328 -17.12 64.09 46.49
C ASN A 328 -17.77 62.72 46.75
N GLU A 329 -17.00 61.74 47.14
CA GLU A 329 -16.71 61.51 48.55
C GLU A 329 -15.72 60.38 48.77
N LYS A 330 -14.95 60.57 49.79
CA LYS A 330 -13.82 59.69 50.23
C LYS A 330 -14.28 58.55 51.12
N VAL A 331 -13.48 57.49 51.11
CA VAL A 331 -12.95 56.75 52.32
C VAL A 331 -13.88 55.66 52.92
N PRO A 332 -13.34 54.72 53.65
CA PRO A 332 -12.25 53.74 53.38
C PRO A 332 -12.56 52.25 53.85
N ILE A 333 -11.64 51.41 53.55
CA ILE A 333 -11.09 50.24 54.34
C ILE A 333 -12.06 49.38 55.17
N GLN A 334 -12.04 48.04 54.93
CA GLN A 334 -11.42 46.98 55.79
C GLN A 334 -11.84 45.58 55.41
N ASN A 335 -10.80 44.79 55.32
CA ASN A 335 -10.63 43.40 55.73
C ASN A 335 -11.84 42.48 55.99
N ALA A 336 -11.90 41.37 55.29
CA ALA A 336 -11.77 40.06 55.89
C ALA A 336 -11.45 39.05 54.78
#